data_50fd90f63ddf033e925d1f93b05ee643
#
_entry.id   50fd90f63ddf033e925d1f93b05ee643
#
_cell.length_a   1.000
_cell.length_b   1.000
_cell.length_c   1.000
_cell.angle_alpha   90.00
_cell.angle_beta   90.00
_cell.angle_gamma   90.00
#
_symmetry.space_group_name_H-M   'P 1'
#
loop_
_entity.id
_entity.type
_entity.pdbx_description
1 polymer ?
#
loop_
_entity_poly.entity_id
_entity_poly.type
_entity_poly.pdbx_seq_one_letter_code
_entity_poly.pdbx_strand_id
1 'polypeptide(L)'
;MPLVPLKPFKVPRRAAASQVSQSAIIPAPVGGLNYRDPISAMDPRDALVLTNLIPGQQGVELRRGWAEFADAVEVSGAPQSVEAVFSYKAPSSANDKVFMAANGNIYDVTAGGTPTVAVTGTGSTADEWWTTQFSTAADTFLLAVSPGAGYWTYSTTSGWVNRTGTVTGMTTSVRTVMVWKRRVWFTFANSPNVYYMNAVDAITGTVTSFPMGSLLRNGGYVSAMVNWTTDAGISVDDYLVVIGTEGDVGVWQGTDPTSAATFELKGVWYVGPVPLRGRYFTTFGGDVMIVSQLGLVPMSRLFTGQFSADNQNVGPAAKIQTVFAPLVRSLRDQKFWNVFVVPSSDVLVISLPVDGDVYRQFAMNVTTGAWCSFEGMPIRSAAVIGGELYFGQANGTTCKGLSGDLDGLAIDNTGGSYVLGEVQCAFNAFGAPGQLKKFSLARPIFFGPAAPSAQLTINTQYAFNDTAGAPAFSDPGASVWGSGIWSQAVWLTNNSYEGWFGTAALGYYGSLRMKLRGLPGTSFLSAHVLSEMGGVM
;
A
#
# COMPACT_ATOMS: atom_id res chain seq x y z
N MET A 1 4.87 44.83 86.89
CA MET A 1 4.05 44.03 86.05
C MET A 1 4.92 42.97 85.37
N PRO A 2 4.71 41.69 85.60
CA PRO A 2 5.50 40.65 84.93
C PRO A 2 5.05 40.50 83.49
N LEU A 3 6.01 40.47 82.53
CA LEU A 3 5.80 40.23 81.16
C LEU A 3 5.34 38.75 80.92
N VAL A 4 4.15 38.55 80.34
CA VAL A 4 3.62 37.24 79.94
C VAL A 4 4.37 36.82 78.67
N PRO A 5 5.03 35.67 78.65
CA PRO A 5 5.70 35.20 77.43
C PRO A 5 4.66 34.79 76.34
N LEU A 6 4.73 35.42 75.18
CA LEU A 6 3.93 35.05 73.99
C LEU A 6 4.29 33.64 73.60
N LYS A 7 3.30 32.72 73.56
CA LYS A 7 3.47 31.39 73.03
C LYS A 7 3.73 31.49 71.53
N PRO A 8 4.73 30.78 70.97
CA PRO A 8 5.00 30.78 69.53
C PRO A 8 3.82 30.21 68.80
N PHE A 9 3.34 30.96 67.81
CA PHE A 9 2.27 30.52 66.90
C PHE A 9 2.77 29.36 66.08
N LYS A 10 2.29 28.10 66.31
CA LYS A 10 2.57 26.97 65.48
C LYS A 10 1.69 27.09 64.24
N VAL A 11 2.26 27.51 63.13
CA VAL A 11 1.64 27.40 61.80
C VAL A 11 1.40 25.90 61.54
N PRO A 12 0.14 25.45 61.37
CA PRO A 12 -0.10 24.06 61.04
C PRO A 12 0.58 23.78 59.68
N ARG A 13 1.61 22.94 59.68
CA ARG A 13 2.13 22.38 58.42
C ARG A 13 0.96 21.63 57.76
N ARG A 14 0.39 22.18 56.69
CA ARG A 14 -0.44 21.38 55.81
C ARG A 14 0.37 20.17 55.43
N ALA A 15 -0.09 18.97 55.80
CA ALA A 15 0.43 17.74 55.26
C ALA A 15 0.36 17.86 53.74
N ALA A 16 1.51 17.79 53.09
CA ALA A 16 1.49 17.71 51.63
C ALA A 16 0.57 16.54 51.26
N ALA A 17 -0.53 16.81 50.55
CA ALA A 17 -1.37 15.77 50.06
C ALA A 17 -0.46 14.83 49.29
N SER A 18 -0.46 13.54 49.65
CA SER A 18 0.32 12.54 48.92
C SER A 18 -0.13 12.61 47.47
N GLN A 19 0.78 12.96 46.56
CA GLN A 19 0.49 12.91 45.14
C GLN A 19 0.16 11.46 44.79
N VAL A 20 -1.09 11.19 44.43
CA VAL A 20 -1.54 9.86 44.05
C VAL A 20 -1.13 9.66 42.61
N SER A 21 -0.15 8.78 42.40
CA SER A 21 0.18 8.33 41.05
C SER A 21 -0.99 7.52 40.47
N GLN A 22 -1.47 7.92 39.31
CA GLN A 22 -2.51 7.19 38.58
C GLN A 22 -1.90 6.45 37.39
N SER A 23 -2.32 5.21 37.21
CA SER A 23 -2.00 4.42 36.02
C SER A 23 -3.14 4.50 35.03
N ALA A 24 -2.83 4.75 33.77
CA ALA A 24 -3.77 4.72 32.67
C ALA A 24 -3.23 3.87 31.52
N ILE A 25 -4.14 3.35 30.68
CA ILE A 25 -3.76 2.54 29.53
C ILE A 25 -3.99 3.36 28.26
N ILE A 26 -2.99 3.40 27.39
CA ILE A 26 -3.09 3.83 26.00
C ILE A 26 -3.23 2.56 25.15
N PRO A 27 -4.37 2.34 24.47
CA PRO A 27 -4.54 1.18 23.60
C PRO A 27 -3.64 1.30 22.36
N ALA A 28 -3.31 0.16 21.74
CA ALA A 28 -2.72 0.18 20.41
C ALA A 28 -3.69 0.81 19.39
N PRO A 29 -3.17 1.56 18.40
CA PRO A 29 -3.99 2.25 17.43
C PRO A 29 -4.49 1.32 16.32
N VAL A 30 -5.30 0.32 16.70
CA VAL A 30 -5.90 -0.64 15.76
C VAL A 30 -6.89 -0.02 14.78
N GLY A 31 -7.39 1.19 15.07
CA GLY A 31 -8.21 1.98 14.16
C GLY A 31 -7.42 2.63 13.01
N GLY A 32 -6.08 2.57 13.07
CA GLY A 32 -5.16 3.06 12.06
C GLY A 32 -5.00 4.58 12.01
N LEU A 33 -4.41 5.07 10.94
CA LEU A 33 -4.23 6.50 10.67
C LEU A 33 -5.59 7.21 10.56
N ASN A 34 -5.69 8.35 11.22
CA ASN A 34 -6.87 9.21 11.14
C ASN A 34 -6.45 10.69 10.99
N TYR A 35 -6.64 11.22 9.80
CA TYR A 35 -6.42 12.62 9.47
C TYR A 35 -7.75 13.40 9.29
N ARG A 36 -8.89 12.72 9.45
CA ARG A 36 -10.22 13.28 9.28
C ARG A 36 -10.72 13.97 10.55
N ASP A 37 -10.60 13.26 11.67
CA ASP A 37 -11.22 13.69 12.92
C ASP A 37 -10.34 14.75 13.62
N PRO A 38 -10.95 15.70 14.35
CA PRO A 38 -10.19 16.68 15.12
C PRO A 38 -9.26 15.99 16.14
N ILE A 39 -8.04 16.46 16.27
CA ILE A 39 -7.02 15.89 17.18
C ILE A 39 -7.52 15.81 18.63
N SER A 40 -8.38 16.76 19.03
CA SER A 40 -8.98 16.83 20.38
C SER A 40 -10.12 15.84 20.63
N ALA A 41 -10.68 15.24 19.58
CA ALA A 41 -11.84 14.37 19.66
C ALA A 41 -11.65 13.04 18.91
N MET A 42 -10.39 12.68 18.64
CA MET A 42 -10.02 11.44 17.95
C MET A 42 -10.28 10.23 18.85
N ASP A 43 -10.69 9.10 18.25
CA ASP A 43 -10.83 7.82 18.97
C ASP A 43 -9.43 7.43 19.55
N PRO A 44 -9.35 7.01 20.82
CA PRO A 44 -8.09 6.57 21.44
C PRO A 44 -7.39 5.41 20.70
N ARG A 45 -8.11 4.66 19.88
CA ARG A 45 -7.58 3.55 19.06
C ARG A 45 -7.10 4.00 17.68
N ASP A 46 -7.13 5.30 17.37
CA ASP A 46 -6.58 5.85 16.15
C ASP A 46 -5.16 6.38 16.37
N ALA A 47 -4.46 6.60 15.28
CA ALA A 47 -3.10 7.13 15.27
C ALA A 47 -3.01 8.43 14.46
N LEU A 48 -2.14 9.33 14.94
CA LEU A 48 -1.68 10.51 14.21
C LEU A 48 -0.49 10.19 13.29
N VAL A 49 0.34 9.23 13.72
CA VAL A 49 1.45 8.66 12.95
C VAL A 49 1.40 7.16 13.14
N LEU A 50 1.45 6.42 12.05
CA LEU A 50 1.53 4.96 12.06
C LEU A 50 2.30 4.52 10.81
N THR A 51 3.62 4.36 10.95
CA THR A 51 4.52 4.04 9.85
C THR A 51 5.13 2.67 10.06
N ASN A 52 5.08 1.82 9.02
CA ASN A 52 5.60 0.45 9.02
C ASN A 52 4.99 -0.47 10.10
N LEU A 53 3.84 -0.08 10.65
CA LEU A 53 3.08 -0.83 11.65
C LEU A 53 1.68 -1.08 11.09
N ILE A 54 1.37 -2.32 10.78
CA ILE A 54 0.09 -2.74 10.17
C ILE A 54 -0.94 -2.89 11.28
N PRO A 55 -2.07 -2.14 11.25
CA PRO A 55 -3.10 -2.26 12.27
C PRO A 55 -3.87 -3.57 12.11
N GLY A 56 -3.75 -4.44 13.12
CA GLY A 56 -4.47 -5.69 13.24
C GLY A 56 -5.70 -5.59 14.14
N GLN A 57 -6.25 -6.73 14.56
CA GLN A 57 -7.42 -6.77 15.45
C GLN A 57 -7.07 -6.47 16.92
N GLN A 58 -5.89 -6.91 17.37
CA GLN A 58 -5.48 -6.82 18.78
C GLN A 58 -4.35 -5.81 19.02
N GLY A 59 -3.59 -5.47 17.99
CA GLY A 59 -2.44 -4.60 18.09
C GLY A 59 -2.00 -4.10 16.72
N VAL A 60 -0.89 -3.39 16.69
CA VAL A 60 -0.24 -2.97 15.43
C VAL A 60 1.06 -3.73 15.26
N GLU A 61 1.23 -4.38 14.12
CA GLU A 61 2.33 -5.31 13.84
C GLU A 61 3.37 -4.71 12.91
N LEU A 62 4.63 -4.90 13.23
CA LEU A 62 5.75 -4.47 12.38
C LEU A 62 5.73 -5.26 11.06
N ARG A 63 5.73 -4.55 9.92
CA ARG A 63 5.75 -5.17 8.60
C ARG A 63 7.02 -5.97 8.37
N ARG A 64 6.96 -6.90 7.43
CA ARG A 64 8.16 -7.57 6.91
C ARG A 64 9.00 -6.62 6.06
N GLY A 65 10.26 -6.97 5.89
CA GLY A 65 11.22 -6.25 5.08
C GLY A 65 11.10 -6.54 3.58
N TRP A 66 12.18 -6.26 2.86
CA TRP A 66 12.33 -6.61 1.46
C TRP A 66 13.79 -6.91 1.12
N ALA A 67 13.98 -7.75 0.12
CA ALA A 67 15.29 -8.17 -0.35
C ALA A 67 15.39 -8.07 -1.89
N GLU A 68 16.59 -7.90 -2.39
CA GLU A 68 16.86 -8.01 -3.81
C GLU A 68 16.60 -9.45 -4.28
N PHE A 69 15.94 -9.59 -5.41
CA PHE A 69 15.63 -10.86 -6.05
C PHE A 69 16.44 -11.07 -7.33
N ALA A 70 16.58 -10.00 -8.13
CA ALA A 70 17.42 -10.01 -9.32
C ALA A 70 18.32 -8.77 -9.34
N ASP A 71 19.56 -8.96 -9.82
CA ASP A 71 20.57 -7.93 -9.93
C ASP A 71 20.12 -6.74 -10.79
N ALA A 72 20.80 -5.63 -10.62
CA ALA A 72 20.55 -4.46 -11.44
C ALA A 72 20.85 -4.71 -12.91
N VAL A 73 19.95 -4.25 -13.77
CA VAL A 73 20.24 -4.12 -15.20
C VAL A 73 21.11 -2.89 -15.41
N GLU A 74 22.27 -3.08 -15.99
CA GLU A 74 23.19 -1.99 -16.29
C GLU A 74 23.47 -1.89 -17.80
N VAL A 75 23.58 -0.66 -18.28
CA VAL A 75 24.05 -0.35 -19.62
C VAL A 75 25.26 0.58 -19.50
N SER A 76 26.41 0.14 -19.97
CA SER A 76 27.68 0.87 -19.87
C SER A 76 28.04 1.25 -18.42
N GLY A 77 27.71 0.38 -17.45
CA GLY A 77 27.96 0.60 -16.03
C GLY A 77 26.98 1.56 -15.32
N ALA A 78 25.89 1.96 -16.00
CA ALA A 78 24.83 2.77 -15.41
C ALA A 78 23.56 1.92 -15.20
N PRO A 79 22.98 1.92 -13.98
CA PRO A 79 21.77 1.19 -13.70
C PRO A 79 20.60 1.75 -14.51
N GLN A 80 19.73 0.85 -14.99
CA GLN A 80 18.55 1.17 -15.80
C GLN A 80 17.29 0.96 -14.98
N SER A 81 16.50 2.00 -14.81
CA SER A 81 15.26 1.94 -14.03
C SER A 81 14.31 0.86 -14.53
N VAL A 82 13.74 0.08 -13.61
CA VAL A 82 12.74 -0.93 -13.94
C VAL A 82 11.42 -0.25 -14.30
N GLU A 83 10.95 -0.49 -15.52
CA GLU A 83 9.69 0.05 -16.06
C GLU A 83 8.49 -0.76 -15.58
N ALA A 84 8.62 -2.09 -15.55
CA ALA A 84 7.60 -2.99 -15.06
C ALA A 84 8.19 -4.34 -14.63
N VAL A 85 7.50 -4.99 -13.68
CA VAL A 85 7.64 -6.41 -13.36
C VAL A 85 6.32 -7.07 -13.67
N PHE A 86 6.35 -8.25 -14.31
CA PHE A 86 5.15 -9.00 -14.67
C PHE A 86 5.42 -10.50 -14.78
N SER A 87 4.38 -11.31 -14.68
CA SER A 87 4.49 -12.77 -14.72
C SER A 87 3.70 -13.38 -15.85
N TYR A 88 4.20 -14.50 -16.32
CA TYR A 88 3.47 -15.43 -17.15
C TYR A 88 3.20 -16.71 -16.35
N LYS A 89 1.94 -17.13 -16.31
CA LYS A 89 1.50 -18.38 -15.71
C LYS A 89 1.23 -19.40 -16.79
N ALA A 90 2.10 -20.40 -16.85
CA ALA A 90 1.97 -21.49 -17.82
C ALA A 90 0.92 -22.50 -17.37
N PRO A 91 0.40 -23.35 -18.30
CA PRO A 91 -0.42 -24.50 -17.93
C PRO A 91 0.29 -25.47 -16.98
N SER A 92 1.62 -25.55 -17.04
CA SER A 92 2.47 -26.24 -16.07
C SER A 92 3.31 -25.23 -15.30
N SER A 93 3.23 -25.24 -13.99
CA SER A 93 3.95 -24.28 -13.12
C SER A 93 5.47 -24.32 -13.26
N ALA A 94 6.03 -25.43 -13.77
CA ALA A 94 7.46 -25.54 -14.10
C ALA A 94 7.90 -24.57 -15.20
N ASN A 95 6.96 -24.08 -16.01
CA ASN A 95 7.20 -23.13 -17.09
C ASN A 95 6.72 -21.71 -16.77
N ASP A 96 6.36 -21.44 -15.52
CA ASP A 96 6.05 -20.08 -15.07
C ASP A 96 7.26 -19.17 -15.25
N LYS A 97 7.01 -17.94 -15.65
CA LYS A 97 8.06 -16.94 -15.89
C LYS A 97 7.79 -15.65 -15.14
N VAL A 98 8.86 -15.03 -14.69
CA VAL A 98 8.86 -13.66 -14.18
C VAL A 98 9.74 -12.83 -15.10
N PHE A 99 9.19 -11.73 -15.60
CA PHE A 99 9.86 -10.84 -16.51
C PHE A 99 9.99 -9.45 -15.88
N MET A 100 11.04 -8.76 -16.29
CA MET A 100 11.31 -7.37 -15.97
C MET A 100 11.54 -6.58 -17.26
N ALA A 101 10.90 -5.41 -17.40
CA ALA A 101 11.18 -4.49 -18.49
C ALA A 101 12.06 -3.34 -17.98
N ALA A 102 13.13 -3.05 -18.70
CA ALA A 102 14.03 -1.95 -18.44
C ALA A 102 14.78 -1.53 -19.71
N ASN A 103 14.99 -0.24 -19.90
CA ASN A 103 15.76 0.34 -21.01
C ASN A 103 15.35 -0.21 -22.40
N GLY A 104 14.05 -0.31 -22.64
CA GLY A 104 13.52 -0.82 -23.92
C GLY A 104 13.80 -2.30 -24.20
N ASN A 105 14.17 -3.08 -23.19
CA ASN A 105 14.35 -4.54 -23.28
C ASN A 105 13.44 -5.25 -22.28
N ILE A 106 13.22 -6.55 -22.53
CA ILE A 106 12.56 -7.45 -21.57
C ILE A 106 13.60 -8.48 -21.13
N TYR A 107 13.68 -8.73 -19.83
CA TYR A 107 14.58 -9.67 -19.20
C TYR A 107 13.78 -10.77 -18.49
N ASP A 108 14.27 -12.01 -18.57
CA ASP A 108 13.79 -13.12 -17.75
C ASP A 108 14.54 -13.08 -16.39
N VAL A 109 13.79 -12.94 -15.33
CA VAL A 109 14.29 -12.91 -13.95
C VAL A 109 13.70 -14.05 -13.11
N THR A 110 13.17 -15.08 -13.74
CA THR A 110 12.48 -16.21 -13.08
C THR A 110 13.33 -16.89 -12.02
N ALA A 111 14.62 -17.06 -12.31
CA ALA A 111 15.55 -17.73 -11.39
C ALA A 111 16.09 -16.81 -10.27
N GLY A 112 15.80 -15.52 -10.33
CA GLY A 112 16.53 -14.55 -9.52
C GLY A 112 17.98 -14.36 -10.01
N GLY A 113 18.78 -13.60 -9.25
CA GLY A 113 20.17 -13.33 -9.63
C GLY A 113 20.32 -12.50 -10.90
N THR A 114 21.29 -12.83 -11.73
CA THR A 114 21.59 -12.04 -12.93
C THR A 114 20.47 -12.15 -13.98
N PRO A 115 19.86 -11.01 -14.40
CA PRO A 115 18.81 -10.99 -15.40
C PRO A 115 19.30 -11.49 -16.77
N THR A 116 18.52 -12.32 -17.46
CA THR A 116 18.83 -12.77 -18.81
C THR A 116 17.96 -12.05 -19.85
N VAL A 117 18.58 -11.55 -20.91
CA VAL A 117 17.83 -10.83 -21.96
C VAL A 117 16.88 -11.78 -22.69
N ALA A 118 15.58 -11.50 -22.63
CA ALA A 118 14.54 -12.23 -23.38
C ALA A 118 14.18 -11.53 -24.69
N VAL A 119 14.17 -10.19 -24.72
CA VAL A 119 13.91 -9.37 -25.91
C VAL A 119 14.73 -8.10 -25.86
N THR A 120 15.29 -7.69 -27.00
CA THR A 120 15.98 -6.40 -27.18
C THR A 120 15.18 -5.48 -28.09
N GLY A 121 15.32 -4.16 -27.86
CA GLY A 121 14.81 -3.16 -28.78
C GLY A 121 13.28 -3.16 -28.94
N THR A 122 12.54 -3.24 -27.83
CA THR A 122 11.07 -3.22 -27.89
C THR A 122 10.50 -1.91 -28.40
N GLY A 123 11.28 -0.81 -28.31
CA GLY A 123 10.82 0.55 -28.62
C GLY A 123 10.11 1.24 -27.47
N SER A 124 10.06 0.64 -26.27
CA SER A 124 9.56 1.33 -25.07
C SER A 124 10.38 2.57 -24.78
N THR A 125 9.73 3.65 -24.42
CA THR A 125 10.33 4.96 -24.09
C THR A 125 10.35 5.21 -22.59
N ALA A 126 10.76 4.22 -21.80
CA ALA A 126 10.72 4.26 -20.33
C ALA A 126 9.30 4.56 -19.80
N ASP A 127 8.33 3.87 -20.32
CA ASP A 127 6.93 3.95 -19.92
C ASP A 127 6.45 2.62 -19.32
N GLU A 128 5.30 2.66 -18.68
CA GLU A 128 4.71 1.52 -17.99
C GLU A 128 4.27 0.44 -18.98
N TRP A 129 4.38 -0.80 -18.54
CA TRP A 129 3.82 -1.94 -19.27
C TRP A 129 2.53 -2.40 -18.63
N TRP A 130 1.50 -2.60 -19.46
CA TRP A 130 0.26 -3.25 -19.06
C TRP A 130 0.22 -4.66 -19.59
N THR A 131 -0.09 -5.60 -18.71
CA THR A 131 -0.11 -7.02 -19.04
C THR A 131 -1.39 -7.66 -18.57
N THR A 132 -1.85 -8.64 -19.35
CA THR A 132 -2.93 -9.55 -18.97
C THR A 132 -2.67 -10.92 -19.55
N GLN A 133 -3.17 -11.94 -18.89
CA GLN A 133 -3.04 -13.30 -19.38
C GLN A 133 -4.30 -13.72 -20.12
N PHE A 134 -4.14 -14.47 -21.19
CA PHE A 134 -5.25 -14.96 -22.02
C PHE A 134 -4.96 -16.35 -22.54
N SER A 135 -5.87 -17.29 -22.27
CA SER A 135 -5.79 -18.67 -22.79
C SER A 135 -6.79 -18.84 -23.93
N THR A 136 -6.29 -19.34 -25.02
CA THR A 136 -7.08 -19.73 -26.21
C THR A 136 -7.04 -21.25 -26.36
N ALA A 137 -7.76 -21.80 -27.35
CA ALA A 137 -7.65 -23.22 -27.66
C ALA A 137 -6.25 -23.64 -28.14
N ALA A 138 -5.46 -22.69 -28.66
CA ALA A 138 -4.13 -22.96 -29.20
C ALA A 138 -3.02 -22.95 -28.15
N ASP A 139 -3.05 -21.97 -27.22
CA ASP A 139 -2.00 -21.80 -26.21
C ASP A 139 -2.47 -20.79 -25.13
N THR A 140 -1.68 -20.68 -24.08
CA THR A 140 -1.81 -19.63 -23.06
C THR A 140 -0.81 -18.52 -23.35
N PHE A 141 -1.29 -17.29 -23.43
CA PHE A 141 -0.50 -16.12 -23.79
C PHE A 141 -0.45 -15.10 -22.67
N LEU A 142 0.70 -14.49 -22.46
CA LEU A 142 0.83 -13.20 -21.80
C LEU A 142 0.73 -12.12 -22.87
N LEU A 143 -0.25 -11.24 -22.76
CA LEU A 143 -0.43 -10.08 -23.62
C LEU A 143 0.21 -8.89 -22.92
N ALA A 144 1.09 -8.16 -23.59
CA ALA A 144 1.81 -7.03 -23.04
C ALA A 144 1.76 -5.84 -24.00
N VAL A 145 1.49 -4.65 -23.46
CA VAL A 145 1.49 -3.41 -24.24
C VAL A 145 2.22 -2.30 -23.47
N SER A 146 2.91 -1.45 -24.22
CA SER A 146 3.49 -0.22 -23.68
C SER A 146 3.54 0.83 -24.80
N PRO A 147 3.31 2.12 -24.47
CA PRO A 147 3.52 3.20 -25.43
C PRO A 147 4.95 3.20 -25.98
N GLY A 148 5.06 3.33 -27.30
CA GLY A 148 6.34 3.17 -28.02
C GLY A 148 6.67 1.73 -28.40
N ALA A 149 6.49 0.77 -27.49
CA ALA A 149 6.74 -0.66 -27.77
C ALA A 149 5.63 -1.34 -28.59
N GLY A 150 4.39 -0.87 -28.44
CA GLY A 150 3.24 -1.48 -29.10
C GLY A 150 2.72 -2.73 -28.39
N TYR A 151 2.24 -3.69 -29.17
CA TYR A 151 1.60 -4.91 -28.67
C TYR A 151 2.52 -6.14 -28.85
N TRP A 152 2.78 -6.82 -27.76
CA TRP A 152 3.62 -8.01 -27.67
C TRP A 152 2.87 -9.18 -27.03
N THR A 153 3.22 -10.39 -27.43
CA THR A 153 2.69 -11.62 -26.84
C THR A 153 3.82 -12.56 -26.48
N TYR A 154 3.65 -13.28 -25.39
CA TYR A 154 4.56 -14.36 -24.97
C TYR A 154 3.78 -15.64 -24.73
N SER A 155 4.34 -16.77 -25.15
CA SER A 155 3.93 -18.11 -24.72
C SER A 155 5.16 -19.01 -24.62
N THR A 156 5.04 -20.13 -23.91
CA THR A 156 6.14 -21.12 -23.84
C THR A 156 6.49 -21.71 -25.21
N THR A 157 5.52 -21.78 -26.11
CA THR A 157 5.70 -22.36 -27.45
C THR A 157 6.38 -21.39 -28.43
N SER A 158 5.99 -20.12 -28.41
CA SER A 158 6.44 -19.13 -29.41
C SER A 158 7.44 -18.11 -28.90
N GLY A 159 7.69 -18.06 -27.58
CA GLY A 159 8.48 -16.99 -26.96
C GLY A 159 7.82 -15.62 -27.12
N TRP A 160 8.59 -14.57 -27.06
CA TRP A 160 8.14 -13.20 -27.28
C TRP A 160 7.97 -12.89 -28.76
N VAL A 161 6.81 -12.35 -29.14
CA VAL A 161 6.48 -11.97 -30.51
C VAL A 161 5.87 -10.58 -30.56
N ASN A 162 6.45 -9.69 -31.37
CA ASN A 162 5.85 -8.37 -31.64
C ASN A 162 4.67 -8.53 -32.58
N ARG A 163 3.48 -8.13 -32.15
CA ARG A 163 2.22 -8.21 -32.92
C ARG A 163 1.80 -6.86 -33.50
N THR A 164 2.47 -5.77 -33.20
CA THR A 164 2.07 -4.42 -33.63
C THR A 164 1.91 -4.33 -35.14
N GLY A 165 2.84 -4.88 -35.93
CA GLY A 165 2.78 -4.87 -37.40
C GLY A 165 1.90 -5.95 -38.02
N THR A 166 1.48 -6.95 -37.24
CA THR A 166 0.68 -8.08 -37.74
C THR A 166 -0.79 -7.98 -37.38
N VAL A 167 -1.17 -7.12 -36.47
CA VAL A 167 -2.55 -6.83 -36.08
C VAL A 167 -3.01 -5.57 -36.78
N THR A 168 -3.99 -5.70 -37.67
CA THR A 168 -4.53 -4.56 -38.43
C THR A 168 -5.20 -3.56 -37.47
N GLY A 169 -4.84 -2.27 -37.57
CA GLY A 169 -5.35 -1.20 -36.69
C GLY A 169 -4.60 -1.04 -35.40
N MET A 170 -3.62 -1.90 -35.11
CA MET A 170 -2.74 -1.72 -33.93
C MET A 170 -1.64 -0.69 -34.22
N THR A 171 -1.32 0.12 -33.22
CA THR A 171 -0.25 1.12 -33.31
C THR A 171 0.61 1.09 -32.03
N THR A 172 1.75 1.75 -32.07
CA THR A 172 2.64 1.91 -30.92
C THR A 172 2.08 2.88 -29.86
N SER A 173 0.93 3.53 -30.11
CA SER A 173 0.24 4.36 -29.12
C SER A 173 -0.68 3.56 -28.18
N VAL A 174 -0.73 2.23 -28.30
CA VAL A 174 -1.49 1.36 -27.40
C VAL A 174 -0.96 1.50 -25.97
N ARG A 175 -1.89 1.57 -25.01
CA ARG A 175 -1.57 1.90 -23.62
C ARG A 175 -1.96 0.82 -22.63
N THR A 176 -3.19 0.32 -22.72
CA THR A 176 -3.66 -0.74 -21.81
C THR A 176 -4.23 -1.90 -22.61
N VAL A 177 -4.17 -3.09 -22.04
CA VAL A 177 -4.76 -4.31 -22.58
C VAL A 177 -5.51 -5.04 -21.48
N MET A 178 -6.66 -5.57 -21.81
CA MET A 178 -7.44 -6.44 -20.95
C MET A 178 -8.23 -7.48 -21.75
N VAL A 179 -8.74 -8.49 -21.08
CA VAL A 179 -9.61 -9.50 -21.67
C VAL A 179 -10.98 -9.42 -21.00
N TRP A 180 -12.04 -9.31 -21.82
CA TRP A 180 -13.41 -9.37 -21.36
C TRP A 180 -14.27 -10.14 -22.34
N LYS A 181 -15.09 -11.06 -21.83
CA LYS A 181 -15.94 -11.96 -22.64
C LYS A 181 -15.17 -12.64 -23.79
N ARG A 182 -13.97 -13.20 -23.47
CA ARG A 182 -13.09 -13.91 -24.41
C ARG A 182 -12.60 -13.04 -25.58
N ARG A 183 -12.64 -11.73 -25.46
CA ARG A 183 -12.20 -10.74 -26.46
C ARG A 183 -11.14 -9.85 -25.85
N VAL A 184 -10.10 -9.56 -26.62
CA VAL A 184 -9.03 -8.64 -26.18
C VAL A 184 -9.45 -7.21 -26.47
N TRP A 185 -9.28 -6.34 -25.47
CA TRP A 185 -9.61 -4.92 -25.52
C TRP A 185 -8.39 -4.07 -25.24
N PHE A 186 -8.33 -2.90 -25.87
CA PHE A 186 -7.20 -1.98 -25.77
C PHE A 186 -7.68 -0.55 -25.55
N THR A 187 -6.85 0.26 -24.89
CA THR A 187 -6.93 1.72 -24.97
C THR A 187 -5.70 2.26 -25.68
N PHE A 188 -5.86 3.37 -26.38
CA PHE A 188 -4.76 4.07 -27.04
C PHE A 188 -4.56 5.42 -26.37
N ALA A 189 -3.34 5.91 -26.37
CA ALA A 189 -3.00 7.20 -25.75
C ALA A 189 -3.83 8.34 -26.38
N ASN A 190 -4.37 9.19 -25.50
CA ASN A 190 -5.15 10.38 -25.87
C ASN A 190 -6.38 10.09 -26.77
N SER A 191 -6.92 8.87 -26.73
CA SER A 191 -8.10 8.48 -27.50
C SER A 191 -9.38 8.49 -26.65
N PRO A 192 -10.48 9.10 -27.14
CA PRO A 192 -11.77 8.99 -26.49
C PRO A 192 -12.47 7.64 -26.76
N ASN A 193 -11.84 6.75 -27.52
CA ASN A 193 -12.39 5.46 -27.92
C ASN A 193 -11.72 4.33 -27.17
N VAL A 194 -12.43 3.23 -26.99
CA VAL A 194 -11.83 1.93 -26.69
C VAL A 194 -11.71 1.13 -27.99
N TYR A 195 -10.88 0.11 -27.97
CA TYR A 195 -10.60 -0.71 -29.15
C TYR A 195 -10.70 -2.18 -28.77
N TYR A 196 -11.23 -3.00 -29.68
CA TYR A 196 -11.39 -4.41 -29.42
C TYR A 196 -10.96 -5.26 -30.62
N MET A 197 -10.47 -6.46 -30.34
CA MET A 197 -10.20 -7.46 -31.37
C MET A 197 -11.52 -7.97 -31.93
N ASN A 198 -11.70 -7.95 -33.26
CA ASN A 198 -12.95 -8.38 -33.89
C ASN A 198 -13.29 -9.84 -33.62
N ALA A 199 -12.29 -10.71 -33.66
CA ALA A 199 -12.47 -12.12 -33.36
C ALA A 199 -12.43 -12.38 -31.82
N VAL A 200 -13.30 -13.26 -31.36
CA VAL A 200 -13.20 -13.84 -30.01
C VAL A 200 -12.14 -14.94 -29.98
N ASP A 201 -11.56 -15.21 -28.82
CA ASP A 201 -10.49 -16.20 -28.62
C ASP A 201 -9.26 -15.99 -29.50
N ALA A 202 -9.01 -14.77 -29.95
CA ALA A 202 -7.92 -14.45 -30.85
C ALA A 202 -6.99 -13.38 -30.24
N ILE A 203 -5.70 -13.56 -30.46
CA ILE A 203 -4.64 -12.61 -30.08
C ILE A 203 -4.13 -11.80 -31.28
N THR A 204 -4.63 -12.14 -32.47
CA THR A 204 -4.29 -11.49 -33.76
C THR A 204 -5.57 -11.25 -34.58
N GLY A 205 -5.47 -10.41 -35.61
CA GLY A 205 -6.60 -10.09 -36.48
C GLY A 205 -6.73 -8.58 -36.67
N THR A 206 -7.96 -8.08 -36.71
CA THR A 206 -8.28 -6.68 -36.90
C THR A 206 -8.80 -6.08 -35.59
N VAL A 207 -8.28 -4.94 -35.23
CA VAL A 207 -8.75 -4.13 -34.10
C VAL A 207 -9.70 -3.05 -34.61
N THR A 208 -10.88 -2.96 -34.01
CA THR A 208 -11.93 -1.99 -34.35
C THR A 208 -12.13 -1.02 -33.17
N SER A 209 -12.34 0.25 -33.47
CA SER A 209 -12.66 1.27 -32.47
C SER A 209 -14.13 1.23 -32.07
N PHE A 210 -14.41 1.43 -30.80
CA PHE A 210 -15.75 1.67 -30.26
C PHE A 210 -15.79 3.04 -29.60
N PRO A 211 -16.67 3.96 -30.05
CA PRO A 211 -16.70 5.33 -29.57
C PRO A 211 -17.24 5.42 -28.15
N MET A 212 -16.47 6.04 -27.25
CA MET A 212 -16.84 6.27 -25.85
C MET A 212 -17.00 7.77 -25.52
N GLY A 213 -16.88 8.65 -26.52
CA GLY A 213 -16.91 10.10 -26.29
C GLY A 213 -18.20 10.61 -25.62
N SER A 214 -19.34 9.94 -25.83
CA SER A 214 -20.60 10.27 -25.15
C SER A 214 -20.61 9.97 -23.65
N LEU A 215 -19.69 9.13 -23.15
CA LEU A 215 -19.52 8.84 -21.72
C LEU A 215 -18.68 9.90 -21.04
N LEU A 216 -17.75 10.54 -21.76
CA LEU A 216 -16.78 11.51 -21.23
C LEU A 216 -17.43 12.88 -21.09
N ARG A 217 -18.36 13.01 -20.14
CA ARG A 217 -19.14 14.24 -19.90
C ARG A 217 -18.27 15.39 -19.41
N ASN A 218 -17.18 15.07 -18.71
CA ASN A 218 -16.22 16.04 -18.20
C ASN A 218 -15.01 16.23 -19.14
N GLY A 219 -15.05 15.61 -20.33
CA GLY A 219 -13.96 15.68 -21.30
C GLY A 219 -12.84 14.67 -21.04
N GLY A 220 -11.66 14.92 -21.61
CA GLY A 220 -10.51 14.02 -21.52
C GLY A 220 -10.57 12.83 -22.50
N TYR A 221 -9.96 11.73 -22.11
CA TYR A 221 -9.87 10.50 -22.92
C TYR A 221 -10.03 9.26 -22.04
N VAL A 222 -10.18 8.08 -22.67
CA VAL A 222 -10.25 6.82 -21.93
C VAL A 222 -8.88 6.50 -21.35
N SER A 223 -8.81 6.39 -20.04
CA SER A 223 -7.58 6.06 -19.31
C SER A 223 -7.34 4.55 -19.27
N ALA A 224 -8.32 3.80 -18.79
CA ALA A 224 -8.21 2.36 -18.62
C ALA A 224 -9.58 1.68 -18.70
N MET A 225 -9.54 0.35 -18.80
CA MET A 225 -10.69 -0.52 -18.69
C MET A 225 -10.41 -1.60 -17.66
N VAL A 226 -11.46 -2.07 -17.00
CA VAL A 226 -11.37 -3.17 -16.03
C VAL A 226 -12.60 -4.07 -16.11
N ASN A 227 -12.38 -5.36 -15.94
CA ASN A 227 -13.48 -6.33 -15.78
C ASN A 227 -13.97 -6.26 -14.33
N TRP A 228 -15.28 -6.14 -14.15
CA TRP A 228 -15.92 -6.18 -12.85
C TRP A 228 -17.02 -7.22 -12.85
N THR A 229 -16.83 -8.28 -12.06
CA THR A 229 -17.76 -9.37 -11.93
C THR A 229 -18.48 -9.26 -10.60
N THR A 230 -19.81 -9.11 -10.63
CA THR A 230 -20.64 -9.15 -9.44
C THR A 230 -21.28 -10.53 -9.32
N ASP A 231 -21.03 -11.21 -8.21
CA ASP A 231 -21.71 -12.47 -7.89
C ASP A 231 -22.97 -12.16 -7.08
N ALA A 232 -24.11 -12.23 -7.77
CA ALA A 232 -25.42 -12.04 -7.14
C ALA A 232 -26.02 -13.37 -6.61
N GLY A 233 -25.24 -14.45 -6.58
CA GLY A 233 -25.64 -15.76 -6.06
C GLY A 233 -26.52 -16.60 -7.01
N ILE A 234 -27.12 -16.01 -8.04
CA ILE A 234 -27.97 -16.71 -9.03
C ILE A 234 -27.39 -16.60 -10.44
N SER A 235 -26.73 -15.49 -10.76
CA SER A 235 -26.06 -15.26 -12.04
C SER A 235 -24.79 -14.43 -11.82
N VAL A 236 -23.76 -14.72 -12.60
CA VAL A 236 -22.54 -13.90 -12.64
C VAL A 236 -22.76 -12.78 -13.63
N ASP A 237 -22.98 -11.57 -13.11
CA ASP A 237 -23.01 -10.36 -13.93
C ASP A 237 -21.59 -9.83 -14.12
N ASP A 238 -21.15 -9.85 -15.36
CA ASP A 238 -19.79 -9.51 -15.78
C ASP A 238 -19.84 -8.23 -16.60
N TYR A 239 -19.32 -7.15 -16.04
CA TYR A 239 -19.36 -5.81 -16.58
C TYR A 239 -18.02 -5.38 -17.15
N LEU A 240 -18.05 -4.60 -18.23
CA LEU A 240 -16.91 -3.81 -18.70
C LEU A 240 -17.00 -2.41 -18.09
N VAL A 241 -16.06 -2.08 -17.24
CA VAL A 241 -15.92 -0.73 -16.66
C VAL A 241 -14.89 0.04 -17.47
N VAL A 242 -15.30 1.19 -17.98
CA VAL A 242 -14.45 2.11 -18.77
C VAL A 242 -14.23 3.38 -17.95
N ILE A 243 -12.98 3.73 -17.71
CA ILE A 243 -12.59 4.84 -16.84
C ILE A 243 -12.00 5.96 -17.69
N GLY A 244 -12.61 7.14 -17.64
CA GLY A 244 -12.11 8.37 -18.25
C GLY A 244 -11.14 9.11 -17.35
N THR A 245 -10.22 9.87 -17.93
CA THR A 245 -9.20 10.64 -17.20
C THR A 245 -9.80 11.66 -16.25
N GLU A 246 -10.92 12.28 -16.63
CA GLU A 246 -11.60 13.29 -15.79
C GLU A 246 -12.61 12.70 -14.81
N GLY A 247 -12.60 11.36 -14.65
CA GLY A 247 -13.37 10.66 -13.63
C GLY A 247 -14.75 10.19 -14.04
N ASP A 248 -15.09 10.29 -15.31
CA ASP A 248 -16.29 9.62 -15.85
C ASP A 248 -16.05 8.12 -15.90
N VAL A 249 -16.97 7.32 -15.37
CA VAL A 249 -16.91 5.86 -15.33
C VAL A 249 -18.16 5.29 -15.98
N GLY A 250 -18.00 4.66 -17.14
CA GLY A 250 -19.08 3.97 -17.84
C GLY A 250 -19.06 2.48 -17.54
N VAL A 251 -20.23 1.89 -17.31
CA VAL A 251 -20.41 0.46 -17.06
C VAL A 251 -21.24 -0.15 -18.18
N TRP A 252 -20.67 -1.14 -18.83
CA TRP A 252 -21.27 -1.85 -19.95
C TRP A 252 -21.51 -3.31 -19.61
N GLN A 253 -22.61 -3.86 -20.15
CA GLN A 253 -22.94 -5.28 -20.07
C GLN A 253 -23.22 -5.81 -21.47
N GLY A 254 -22.88 -7.07 -21.72
CA GLY A 254 -23.18 -7.73 -23.01
C GLY A 254 -22.06 -8.61 -23.51
N THR A 255 -22.09 -8.97 -24.78
CA THR A 255 -21.12 -9.91 -25.39
C THR A 255 -20.54 -9.41 -26.70
N ASP A 256 -21.33 -8.69 -27.50
CA ASP A 256 -20.91 -8.25 -28.84
C ASP A 256 -21.04 -6.73 -29.01
N PRO A 257 -19.91 -5.99 -29.04
CA PRO A 257 -19.92 -4.54 -29.20
C PRO A 257 -20.44 -4.07 -30.58
N THR A 258 -20.64 -4.95 -31.53
CA THR A 258 -21.21 -4.60 -32.86
C THR A 258 -22.74 -4.55 -32.86
N SER A 259 -23.38 -5.07 -31.82
CA SER A 259 -24.85 -5.19 -31.72
C SER A 259 -25.37 -4.43 -30.51
N ALA A 260 -26.12 -3.35 -30.74
CA ALA A 260 -26.82 -2.61 -29.69
C ALA A 260 -27.85 -3.44 -28.91
N ALA A 261 -28.29 -4.56 -29.45
CA ALA A 261 -29.22 -5.46 -28.77
C ALA A 261 -28.53 -6.35 -27.73
N THR A 262 -27.23 -6.55 -27.85
CA THR A 262 -26.45 -7.44 -26.98
C THR A 262 -25.32 -6.73 -26.21
N PHE A 263 -25.16 -5.42 -26.41
CA PHE A 263 -24.16 -4.61 -25.74
C PHE A 263 -24.77 -3.30 -25.25
N GLU A 264 -25.04 -3.19 -23.95
CA GLU A 264 -25.82 -2.15 -23.34
C GLU A 264 -25.03 -1.35 -22.31
N LEU A 265 -25.17 -0.01 -22.35
CA LEU A 265 -24.66 0.89 -21.30
C LEU A 265 -25.60 0.85 -20.08
N LYS A 266 -25.12 0.42 -18.92
CA LYS A 266 -25.90 0.42 -17.67
C LYS A 266 -25.96 1.78 -16.99
N GLY A 267 -24.93 2.60 -17.15
CA GLY A 267 -24.90 3.96 -16.61
C GLY A 267 -23.52 4.58 -16.68
N VAL A 268 -23.49 5.86 -16.31
CA VAL A 268 -22.26 6.65 -16.19
C VAL A 268 -22.23 7.32 -14.82
N TRP A 269 -21.17 7.10 -14.09
CA TRP A 269 -20.92 7.65 -12.77
C TRP A 269 -19.70 8.56 -12.79
N TYR A 270 -19.53 9.33 -11.71
CA TYR A 270 -18.41 10.24 -11.54
C TYR A 270 -17.63 9.92 -10.28
N VAL A 271 -16.32 9.70 -10.42
CA VAL A 271 -15.41 9.38 -9.31
C VAL A 271 -14.39 10.49 -9.04
N GLY A 272 -14.43 11.61 -9.76
CA GLY A 272 -13.38 12.61 -9.77
C GLY A 272 -12.19 12.19 -10.63
N PRO A 273 -11.35 13.17 -11.03
CA PRO A 273 -10.18 12.92 -11.86
C PRO A 273 -9.29 11.81 -11.29
N VAL A 274 -8.83 10.92 -12.17
CA VAL A 274 -7.97 9.78 -11.83
C VAL A 274 -6.51 10.07 -12.20
N PRO A 275 -5.51 9.33 -11.66
CA PRO A 275 -4.15 9.38 -12.16
C PRO A 275 -4.10 9.07 -13.66
N LEU A 276 -3.29 9.84 -14.41
CA LEU A 276 -3.21 9.69 -15.87
C LEU A 276 -2.33 8.52 -16.28
N ARG A 277 -1.47 8.04 -15.37
CA ARG A 277 -0.49 7.00 -15.64
C ARG A 277 -0.39 6.02 -14.49
N GLY A 278 0.01 4.76 -14.79
CA GLY A 278 0.16 3.71 -13.82
C GLY A 278 -1.09 2.88 -13.56
N ARG A 279 -0.96 1.95 -12.65
CA ARG A 279 -2.05 1.07 -12.21
C ARG A 279 -2.73 1.66 -10.99
N TYR A 280 -3.70 2.55 -11.19
CA TYR A 280 -4.42 3.27 -10.15
C TYR A 280 -5.71 2.57 -9.69
N PHE A 281 -5.92 1.32 -10.08
CA PHE A 281 -7.02 0.47 -9.60
C PHE A 281 -6.55 -0.96 -9.38
N THR A 282 -7.30 -1.69 -8.57
CA THR A 282 -7.09 -3.12 -8.31
C THR A 282 -8.41 -3.82 -8.07
N THR A 283 -8.45 -5.12 -8.29
CA THR A 283 -9.59 -5.96 -7.90
C THR A 283 -9.36 -6.49 -6.50
N PHE A 284 -10.36 -6.40 -5.65
CA PHE A 284 -10.31 -6.86 -4.27
C PHE A 284 -11.70 -7.33 -3.80
N GLY A 285 -11.78 -8.58 -3.30
CA GLY A 285 -13.01 -9.13 -2.73
C GLY A 285 -14.22 -9.14 -3.70
N GLY A 286 -13.99 -9.33 -5.00
CA GLY A 286 -15.04 -9.27 -6.03
C GLY A 286 -15.45 -7.84 -6.41
N ASP A 287 -14.79 -6.81 -5.87
CA ASP A 287 -15.01 -5.41 -6.21
C ASP A 287 -13.80 -4.81 -6.93
N VAL A 288 -13.97 -3.67 -7.54
CA VAL A 288 -12.90 -2.86 -8.15
C VAL A 288 -12.70 -1.60 -7.32
N MET A 289 -11.49 -1.42 -6.84
CA MET A 289 -11.08 -0.25 -6.08
C MET A 289 -10.35 0.72 -7.00
N ILE A 290 -10.89 1.91 -7.20
CA ILE A 290 -10.33 2.96 -8.08
C ILE A 290 -9.77 4.10 -7.23
N VAL A 291 -8.52 4.46 -7.46
CA VAL A 291 -7.92 5.68 -6.88
C VAL A 291 -8.32 6.89 -7.70
N SER A 292 -8.86 7.89 -7.04
CA SER A 292 -9.26 9.15 -7.64
C SER A 292 -9.08 10.32 -6.67
N GLN A 293 -9.37 11.53 -7.11
CA GLN A 293 -9.39 12.70 -6.21
C GLN A 293 -10.46 12.61 -5.11
N LEU A 294 -11.46 11.76 -5.27
CA LEU A 294 -12.46 11.48 -4.22
C LEU A 294 -12.01 10.38 -3.24
N GLY A 295 -10.81 9.85 -3.39
CA GLY A 295 -10.22 8.82 -2.55
C GLY A 295 -10.13 7.46 -3.22
N LEU A 296 -10.21 6.40 -2.43
CA LEU A 296 -10.31 5.02 -2.91
C LEU A 296 -11.80 4.66 -3.05
N VAL A 297 -12.25 4.50 -4.28
CA VAL A 297 -13.67 4.34 -4.63
C VAL A 297 -13.99 2.89 -4.97
N PRO A 298 -14.82 2.19 -4.19
CA PRO A 298 -15.33 0.87 -4.55
C PRO A 298 -16.41 0.97 -5.61
N MET A 299 -16.30 0.20 -6.69
CA MET A 299 -17.29 0.18 -7.78
C MET A 299 -18.68 -0.23 -7.32
N SER A 300 -18.78 -1.20 -6.41
CA SER A 300 -20.07 -1.64 -5.85
C SER A 300 -20.85 -0.50 -5.17
N ARG A 301 -20.16 0.35 -4.41
CA ARG A 301 -20.77 1.51 -3.74
C ARG A 301 -21.09 2.65 -4.70
N LEU A 302 -20.26 2.81 -5.72
CA LEU A 302 -20.51 3.77 -6.78
C LEU A 302 -21.76 3.38 -7.59
N PHE A 303 -21.83 2.13 -8.01
CA PHE A 303 -22.92 1.58 -8.81
C PHE A 303 -24.28 1.64 -8.08
N THR A 304 -24.29 1.40 -6.77
CA THR A 304 -25.50 1.48 -5.92
C THR A 304 -25.84 2.91 -5.48
N GLY A 305 -25.04 3.93 -5.85
CA GLY A 305 -25.25 5.32 -5.47
C GLY A 305 -24.95 5.64 -4.01
N GLN A 306 -24.32 4.72 -3.26
CA GLN A 306 -23.92 4.95 -1.87
C GLN A 306 -22.69 5.85 -1.77
N PHE A 307 -21.82 5.84 -2.79
CA PHE A 307 -20.67 6.72 -2.89
C PHE A 307 -20.92 7.80 -3.95
N SER A 308 -20.69 9.05 -3.60
CA SER A 308 -20.78 10.19 -4.51
C SER A 308 -19.81 11.29 -4.09
N ALA A 309 -19.66 12.33 -4.91
CA ALA A 309 -18.85 13.50 -4.58
C ALA A 309 -19.26 14.17 -3.27
N ASP A 310 -20.55 14.12 -2.92
CA ASP A 310 -21.13 14.70 -1.70
C ASP A 310 -21.07 13.75 -0.50
N ASN A 311 -20.83 12.45 -0.71
CA ASN A 311 -20.79 11.44 0.34
C ASN A 311 -19.52 10.56 0.25
N GLN A 312 -18.35 11.18 0.47
CA GLN A 312 -17.05 10.51 0.44
C GLN A 312 -16.71 9.77 1.74
N ASN A 313 -17.41 10.07 2.84
CA ASN A 313 -17.14 9.49 4.17
C ASN A 313 -17.44 8.00 4.28
N VAL A 314 -18.13 7.42 3.32
CA VAL A 314 -18.41 5.99 3.25
C VAL A 314 -17.32 5.19 2.54
N GLY A 315 -16.35 5.86 1.92
CA GLY A 315 -15.22 5.19 1.24
C GLY A 315 -14.23 4.57 2.21
N PRO A 316 -13.49 3.53 1.78
CA PRO A 316 -12.46 2.91 2.61
C PRO A 316 -11.36 3.87 3.08
N ALA A 317 -11.05 4.90 2.28
CA ALA A 317 -10.02 5.90 2.58
C ALA A 317 -10.54 7.11 3.38
N ALA A 318 -11.77 7.09 3.91
CA ALA A 318 -12.38 8.25 4.57
C ALA A 318 -11.51 8.87 5.68
N LYS A 319 -10.84 8.06 6.49
CA LYS A 319 -9.95 8.53 7.57
C LYS A 319 -8.67 9.23 7.08
N ILE A 320 -8.19 8.91 5.87
CA ILE A 320 -6.95 9.48 5.30
C ILE A 320 -7.24 10.48 4.19
N GLN A 321 -8.50 10.72 3.84
CA GLN A 321 -8.95 11.50 2.68
C GLN A 321 -8.36 12.91 2.64
N THR A 322 -8.27 13.59 3.78
CA THR A 322 -7.75 14.96 3.89
C THR A 322 -6.30 15.11 3.44
N VAL A 323 -5.49 14.04 3.58
CA VAL A 323 -4.09 14.00 3.11
C VAL A 323 -4.00 13.35 1.74
N PHE A 324 -4.80 12.32 1.48
CA PHE A 324 -4.73 11.52 0.27
C PHE A 324 -5.23 12.27 -0.99
N ALA A 325 -6.38 12.93 -0.91
CA ALA A 325 -6.97 13.62 -2.07
C ALA A 325 -6.10 14.75 -2.64
N PRO A 326 -5.47 15.63 -1.83
CA PRO A 326 -4.51 16.61 -2.33
C PRO A 326 -3.30 15.97 -3.02
N LEU A 327 -2.79 14.85 -2.51
CA LEU A 327 -1.69 14.11 -3.12
C LEU A 327 -2.08 13.55 -4.50
N VAL A 328 -3.25 12.92 -4.62
CA VAL A 328 -3.76 12.45 -5.92
C VAL A 328 -3.86 13.60 -6.91
N ARG A 329 -4.32 14.77 -6.48
CA ARG A 329 -4.43 15.95 -7.34
C ARG A 329 -3.08 16.46 -7.81
N SER A 330 -2.10 16.56 -6.92
CA SER A 330 -0.77 17.12 -7.23
C SER A 330 0.10 16.16 -8.04
N LEU A 331 -0.08 14.85 -7.86
CA LEU A 331 0.75 13.80 -8.46
C LEU A 331 0.08 13.12 -9.66
N ARG A 332 -1.07 13.63 -10.11
CA ARG A 332 -1.91 13.02 -11.15
C ARG A 332 -1.15 12.66 -12.43
N ASP A 333 -0.23 13.54 -12.85
CA ASP A 333 0.51 13.41 -14.10
C ASP A 333 1.77 12.53 -13.98
N GLN A 334 2.13 12.15 -12.77
CA GLN A 334 3.30 11.31 -12.53
C GLN A 334 3.07 9.89 -13.01
N LYS A 335 4.16 9.24 -13.47
CA LYS A 335 4.17 7.83 -13.88
C LYS A 335 4.30 6.92 -12.66
N PHE A 336 4.02 5.63 -12.86
CA PHE A 336 4.27 4.57 -11.88
C PHE A 336 3.41 4.63 -10.61
N TRP A 337 2.15 5.05 -10.75
CA TRP A 337 1.14 4.76 -9.74
C TRP A 337 0.91 3.25 -9.67
N ASN A 338 0.88 2.70 -8.47
CA ASN A 338 0.59 1.29 -8.27
C ASN A 338 -0.43 1.10 -7.14
N VAL A 339 -1.47 0.34 -7.43
CA VAL A 339 -2.45 -0.15 -6.44
C VAL A 339 -2.51 -1.66 -6.56
N PHE A 340 -2.23 -2.34 -5.48
CA PHE A 340 -2.19 -3.80 -5.47
C PHE A 340 -2.56 -4.36 -4.08
N VAL A 341 -3.01 -5.60 -4.06
CA VAL A 341 -3.28 -6.36 -2.83
C VAL A 341 -2.23 -7.45 -2.71
N VAL A 342 -1.63 -7.58 -1.52
CA VAL A 342 -0.67 -8.64 -1.20
C VAL A 342 -1.36 -9.63 -0.27
N PRO A 343 -1.85 -10.77 -0.77
CA PRO A 343 -2.61 -11.74 0.02
C PRO A 343 -1.79 -12.36 1.16
N SER A 344 -0.48 -12.57 0.94
CA SER A 344 0.41 -13.14 1.97
C SER A 344 0.58 -12.26 3.22
N SER A 345 0.22 -10.98 3.13
CA SER A 345 0.36 -10.00 4.22
C SER A 345 -0.96 -9.31 4.58
N ASP A 346 -2.07 -9.70 3.94
CA ASP A 346 -3.42 -9.14 4.13
C ASP A 346 -3.45 -7.60 4.00
N VAL A 347 -2.69 -7.04 3.05
CA VAL A 347 -2.64 -5.58 2.84
C VAL A 347 -2.98 -5.19 1.41
N LEU A 348 -3.74 -4.10 1.28
CA LEU A 348 -3.88 -3.33 0.05
C LEU A 348 -2.91 -2.15 0.14
N VAL A 349 -2.05 -1.98 -0.85
CA VAL A 349 -1.05 -0.91 -0.91
C VAL A 349 -1.34 0.03 -2.06
N ILE A 350 -1.29 1.33 -1.79
CA ILE A 350 -1.29 2.40 -2.79
C ILE A 350 0.09 3.04 -2.75
N SER A 351 0.87 2.85 -3.80
CA SER A 351 2.19 3.48 -3.98
C SER A 351 2.07 4.69 -4.89
N LEU A 352 2.39 5.87 -4.35
CA LEU A 352 2.31 7.15 -5.03
C LEU A 352 3.72 7.62 -5.42
N PRO A 353 3.95 8.01 -6.67
CA PRO A 353 5.20 8.64 -7.10
C PRO A 353 5.23 10.11 -6.62
N VAL A 354 6.12 10.44 -5.68
CA VAL A 354 6.14 11.81 -5.11
C VAL A 354 7.04 12.74 -5.91
N ASP A 355 8.29 12.33 -6.14
CA ASP A 355 9.26 13.09 -6.92
C ASP A 355 10.37 12.16 -7.41
N GLY A 356 10.61 12.14 -8.71
CA GLY A 356 11.60 11.27 -9.33
C GLY A 356 11.37 9.80 -8.95
N ASP A 357 12.29 9.24 -8.16
CA ASP A 357 12.24 7.85 -7.70
C ASP A 357 11.84 7.71 -6.22
N VAL A 358 11.23 8.76 -5.66
CA VAL A 358 10.70 8.74 -4.30
C VAL A 358 9.23 8.36 -4.33
N TYR A 359 8.88 7.35 -3.56
CA TYR A 359 7.52 6.81 -3.46
C TYR A 359 7.00 6.91 -2.04
N ARG A 360 5.73 7.27 -1.90
CA ARG A 360 5.00 7.24 -0.64
C ARG A 360 3.93 6.16 -0.70
N GLN A 361 3.87 5.29 0.30
CA GLN A 361 2.88 4.23 0.34
C GLN A 361 1.88 4.47 1.46
N PHE A 362 0.59 4.25 1.14
CA PHE A 362 -0.46 4.02 2.11
C PHE A 362 -0.85 2.55 2.04
N ALA A 363 -0.90 1.89 3.18
CA ALA A 363 -1.27 0.49 3.28
C ALA A 363 -2.52 0.34 4.16
N MET A 364 -3.47 -0.45 3.70
CA MET A 364 -4.69 -0.78 4.42
C MET A 364 -4.69 -2.27 4.75
N ASN A 365 -4.88 -2.62 6.00
CA ASN A 365 -5.19 -4.00 6.36
C ASN A 365 -6.58 -4.35 5.80
N VAL A 366 -6.65 -5.38 4.96
CA VAL A 366 -7.89 -5.72 4.24
C VAL A 366 -8.98 -6.29 5.15
N THR A 367 -8.61 -6.85 6.30
CA THR A 367 -9.54 -7.42 7.28
C THR A 367 -10.17 -6.35 8.16
N THR A 368 -9.36 -5.36 8.61
CA THR A 368 -9.83 -4.32 9.54
C THR A 368 -10.26 -3.04 8.83
N GLY A 369 -9.83 -2.81 7.58
CA GLY A 369 -10.02 -1.56 6.85
C GLY A 369 -9.18 -0.39 7.39
N ALA A 370 -8.27 -0.65 8.33
CA ALA A 370 -7.46 0.37 8.99
C ALA A 370 -6.19 0.66 8.20
N TRP A 371 -5.79 1.94 8.16
CA TRP A 371 -4.67 2.44 7.35
C TRP A 371 -3.40 2.66 8.16
N CYS A 372 -2.28 2.45 7.52
CA CYS A 372 -0.94 2.88 7.95
C CYS A 372 -0.16 3.42 6.74
N SER A 373 1.05 3.96 6.96
CA SER A 373 1.98 4.30 5.90
C SER A 373 3.14 3.31 5.89
N PHE A 374 3.72 3.06 4.70
CA PHE A 374 4.99 2.35 4.58
C PHE A 374 6.08 3.33 4.11
N GLU A 375 7.26 3.16 4.67
CA GLU A 375 8.49 3.84 4.29
C GLU A 375 9.62 2.82 4.15
N GLY A 376 10.63 3.15 3.35
CA GLY A 376 11.79 2.28 3.13
C GLY A 376 11.63 1.25 2.02
N MET A 377 10.51 1.24 1.28
CA MET A 377 10.31 0.39 0.09
C MET A 377 10.20 1.27 -1.17
N PRO A 378 11.22 1.37 -2.00
CA PRO A 378 11.20 2.21 -3.22
C PRO A 378 10.48 1.50 -4.38
N ILE A 379 9.17 1.33 -4.28
CA ILE A 379 8.34 0.61 -5.24
C ILE A 379 8.05 1.49 -6.46
N ARG A 380 8.79 1.30 -7.54
CA ARG A 380 8.56 1.96 -8.82
C ARG A 380 7.49 1.23 -9.65
N SER A 381 7.61 -0.07 -9.78
CA SER A 381 6.64 -0.93 -10.43
C SER A 381 6.36 -2.14 -9.55
N ALA A 382 5.12 -2.58 -9.48
CA ALA A 382 4.73 -3.68 -8.61
C ALA A 382 3.99 -4.78 -9.38
N ALA A 383 4.25 -6.03 -9.00
CA ALA A 383 3.50 -7.20 -9.42
C ALA A 383 3.30 -8.15 -8.24
N VAL A 384 2.11 -8.70 -8.12
CA VAL A 384 1.83 -9.76 -7.14
C VAL A 384 1.85 -11.10 -7.87
N ILE A 385 2.78 -11.96 -7.49
CA ILE A 385 3.08 -13.22 -8.17
C ILE A 385 3.02 -14.34 -7.14
N GLY A 386 2.07 -15.26 -7.30
CA GLY A 386 1.89 -16.33 -6.32
C GLY A 386 1.47 -15.86 -4.92
N GLY A 387 0.85 -14.69 -4.83
CA GLY A 387 0.45 -14.07 -3.55
C GLY A 387 1.53 -13.22 -2.89
N GLU A 388 2.73 -13.16 -3.46
CA GLU A 388 3.87 -12.39 -2.94
C GLU A 388 4.16 -11.16 -3.78
N LEU A 389 4.65 -10.10 -3.13
CA LEU A 389 4.99 -8.83 -3.79
C LEU A 389 6.36 -8.93 -4.44
N TYR A 390 6.42 -8.64 -5.75
CA TYR A 390 7.64 -8.33 -6.47
C TYR A 390 7.58 -6.88 -6.94
N PHE A 391 8.70 -6.17 -6.86
CA PHE A 391 8.74 -4.79 -7.33
C PHE A 391 10.08 -4.44 -7.96
N GLY A 392 10.03 -3.54 -8.90
CA GLY A 392 11.22 -2.98 -9.56
C GLY A 392 11.56 -1.62 -8.95
N GLN A 393 12.86 -1.32 -8.93
CA GLN A 393 13.41 -0.06 -8.45
C GLN A 393 14.00 0.79 -9.58
N ALA A 394 14.28 2.04 -9.28
CA ALA A 394 14.98 2.96 -10.17
C ALA A 394 16.44 2.61 -10.40
N ASN A 395 17.06 1.92 -9.44
CA ASN A 395 18.45 1.43 -9.53
C ASN A 395 18.62 0.17 -10.40
N GLY A 396 17.53 -0.29 -11.04
CA GLY A 396 17.56 -1.44 -11.95
C GLY A 396 17.36 -2.80 -11.31
N THR A 397 17.26 -2.90 -9.98
CA THR A 397 17.03 -4.17 -9.29
C THR A 397 15.56 -4.57 -9.28
N THR A 398 15.29 -5.87 -9.30
CA THR A 398 13.98 -6.44 -8.96
C THR A 398 14.05 -7.03 -7.56
N CYS A 399 13.08 -6.68 -6.73
CA CYS A 399 13.05 -7.03 -5.32
C CYS A 399 11.80 -7.83 -4.96
N LYS A 400 11.88 -8.60 -3.87
CA LYS A 400 10.76 -9.25 -3.22
C LYS A 400 10.39 -8.48 -1.97
N GLY A 401 9.18 -7.95 -1.91
CA GLY A 401 8.70 -7.10 -0.83
C GLY A 401 7.85 -7.85 0.18
N LEU A 402 7.70 -7.27 1.36
CA LEU A 402 6.96 -7.85 2.49
C LEU A 402 7.39 -9.28 2.80
N SER A 403 8.70 -9.53 2.71
CA SER A 403 9.34 -10.82 2.94
C SER A 403 10.67 -10.62 3.67
N GLY A 404 11.04 -11.58 4.53
CA GLY A 404 12.26 -11.46 5.34
C GLY A 404 12.17 -10.40 6.45
N ASP A 405 13.29 -10.18 7.11
CA ASP A 405 13.37 -9.42 8.37
C ASP A 405 13.98 -8.02 8.18
N LEU A 406 14.69 -7.81 7.08
CA LEU A 406 15.45 -6.60 6.80
C LEU A 406 14.89 -5.88 5.58
N ASP A 407 14.97 -4.55 5.58
CA ASP A 407 14.80 -3.71 4.39
C ASP A 407 16.14 -3.57 3.67
N GLY A 408 16.15 -3.83 2.35
CA GLY A 408 17.34 -3.64 1.52
C GLY A 408 18.41 -4.73 1.68
N LEU A 409 18.01 -5.96 1.96
CA LEU A 409 18.92 -7.08 1.96
C LEU A 409 19.38 -7.35 0.52
N ALA A 410 20.67 -7.28 0.27
CA ALA A 410 21.25 -7.56 -1.04
C ALA A 410 21.16 -9.07 -1.36
N ILE A 411 21.33 -9.41 -2.64
CA ILE A 411 21.20 -10.79 -3.13
C ILE A 411 22.26 -11.73 -2.53
N ASP A 412 23.41 -11.20 -2.14
CA ASP A 412 24.48 -11.91 -1.45
C ASP A 412 24.28 -12.03 0.07
N ASN A 413 23.11 -11.65 0.56
CA ASN A 413 22.72 -11.58 1.98
C ASN A 413 23.55 -10.58 2.80
N THR A 414 24.12 -9.58 2.18
CA THR A 414 24.82 -8.48 2.87
C THR A 414 23.92 -7.24 2.97
N GLY A 415 24.29 -6.33 3.86
CA GLY A 415 23.55 -5.08 4.05
C GLY A 415 22.18 -5.26 4.71
N GLY A 416 21.29 -4.36 4.36
CA GLY A 416 19.95 -4.32 4.94
C GLY A 416 19.89 -3.67 6.33
N SER A 417 18.69 -3.32 6.74
CA SER A 417 18.42 -2.76 8.07
C SER A 417 17.08 -3.26 8.59
N TYR A 418 16.99 -3.47 9.91
CA TYR A 418 15.69 -3.82 10.52
C TYR A 418 14.69 -2.70 10.31
N VAL A 419 13.46 -3.10 10.00
CA VAL A 419 12.36 -2.16 9.73
C VAL A 419 12.14 -1.26 10.95
N LEU A 420 12.07 0.05 10.70
CA LEU A 420 11.74 1.03 11.72
C LEU A 420 10.22 1.27 11.73
N GLY A 421 9.57 0.87 12.83
CA GLY A 421 8.18 1.18 13.09
C GLY A 421 8.05 2.49 13.86
N GLU A 422 7.08 3.33 13.48
CA GLU A 422 6.78 4.57 14.19
C GLU A 422 5.28 4.68 14.50
N VAL A 423 4.98 5.10 15.72
CA VAL A 423 3.60 5.35 16.16
C VAL A 423 3.49 6.62 16.97
N GLN A 424 2.44 7.39 16.69
CA GLN A 424 1.92 8.41 17.61
C GLN A 424 0.43 8.15 17.81
N CYS A 425 0.07 7.74 19.02
CA CYS A 425 -1.30 7.47 19.40
C CYS A 425 -2.13 8.76 19.47
N ALA A 426 -3.45 8.66 19.50
CA ALA A 426 -4.33 9.78 19.75
C ALA A 426 -4.04 10.43 21.12
N PHE A 427 -4.28 11.73 21.22
CA PHE A 427 -4.18 12.45 22.50
C PHE A 427 -5.32 12.05 23.44
N ASN A 428 -4.98 11.83 24.71
CA ASN A 428 -5.93 11.42 25.73
C ASN A 428 -5.82 12.33 26.95
N ALA A 429 -6.96 12.69 27.52
CA ALA A 429 -7.06 13.44 28.78
C ALA A 429 -7.02 12.55 30.03
N PHE A 430 -7.00 11.21 29.87
CA PHE A 430 -6.97 10.22 30.96
C PHE A 430 -8.06 10.45 32.02
N GLY A 431 -9.28 10.78 31.57
CA GLY A 431 -10.44 11.01 32.46
C GLY A 431 -10.47 12.33 33.21
N ALA A 432 -9.41 13.16 33.10
CA ALA A 432 -9.29 14.41 33.84
C ALA A 432 -8.81 15.58 32.96
N PRO A 433 -9.65 16.10 32.03
CA PRO A 433 -9.22 17.12 31.06
C PRO A 433 -8.84 18.47 31.67
N GLY A 434 -9.37 18.79 32.86
CA GLY A 434 -9.10 20.05 33.56
C GLY A 434 -7.91 19.98 34.54
N GLN A 435 -7.21 18.86 34.63
CA GLN A 435 -6.10 18.69 35.57
C GLN A 435 -4.76 18.57 34.85
N LEU A 436 -3.77 19.33 35.33
CA LEU A 436 -2.41 19.21 34.83
C LEU A 436 -1.79 17.89 35.33
N LYS A 437 -1.15 17.14 34.42
CA LYS A 437 -0.55 15.84 34.68
C LYS A 437 0.94 15.89 34.42
N LYS A 438 1.73 15.32 35.31
CA LYS A 438 3.14 15.03 35.09
C LYS A 438 3.27 13.55 34.74
N PHE A 439 3.62 13.26 33.51
CA PHE A 439 3.86 11.91 33.02
C PHE A 439 5.29 11.51 33.39
N SER A 440 5.45 10.49 34.23
CA SER A 440 6.74 10.10 34.78
C SER A 440 7.32 8.85 34.14
N LEU A 441 6.48 7.86 33.86
CA LEU A 441 6.88 6.57 33.29
C LEU A 441 5.86 6.08 32.25
N ALA A 442 6.35 5.39 31.24
CA ALA A 442 5.51 4.65 30.30
C ALA A 442 6.06 3.22 30.12
N ARG A 443 5.15 2.24 30.00
CA ARG A 443 5.49 0.84 29.83
C ARG A 443 4.72 0.28 28.62
N PRO A 444 5.33 0.27 27.43
CA PRO A 444 4.75 -0.42 26.28
C PRO A 444 4.76 -1.93 26.49
N ILE A 445 3.75 -2.59 25.96
CA ILE A 445 3.57 -4.03 25.96
C ILE A 445 3.65 -4.50 24.51
N PHE A 446 4.61 -5.37 24.25
CA PHE A 446 4.83 -5.97 22.95
C PHE A 446 4.58 -7.48 23.02
N PHE A 447 4.23 -8.05 21.88
CA PHE A 447 4.16 -9.49 21.68
C PHE A 447 4.92 -9.83 20.39
N GLY A 448 5.82 -10.80 20.43
CA GLY A 448 6.60 -11.12 19.24
C GLY A 448 7.69 -12.17 19.48
N PRO A 449 8.46 -12.50 18.43
CA PRO A 449 9.49 -13.55 18.49
C PRO A 449 10.71 -13.15 19.32
N ALA A 450 11.03 -11.84 19.41
CA ALA A 450 12.16 -11.32 20.18
C ALA A 450 11.79 -10.00 20.86
N ALA A 451 12.51 -9.63 21.92
CA ALA A 451 12.33 -8.35 22.59
C ALA A 451 12.69 -7.19 21.66
N PRO A 452 11.74 -6.32 21.28
CA PRO A 452 12.03 -5.20 20.43
C PRO A 452 12.82 -4.12 21.18
N SER A 453 13.62 -3.34 20.46
CA SER A 453 14.19 -2.11 20.97
C SER A 453 13.24 -0.96 20.68
N ALA A 454 12.92 -0.16 21.70
CA ALA A 454 12.01 0.97 21.58
C ALA A 454 12.61 2.25 22.17
N GLN A 455 12.26 3.37 21.55
CA GLN A 455 12.44 4.72 22.12
C GLN A 455 11.09 5.42 22.13
N LEU A 456 10.73 6.01 23.24
CA LEU A 456 9.43 6.64 23.39
C LEU A 456 9.50 7.97 24.15
N THR A 457 8.51 8.79 23.90
CA THR A 457 8.23 10.03 24.63
C THR A 457 6.72 10.22 24.76
N ILE A 458 6.29 11.04 25.70
CA ILE A 458 4.90 11.49 25.79
C ILE A 458 4.84 12.92 25.25
N ASN A 459 4.15 13.09 24.12
CA ASN A 459 3.81 14.41 23.60
C ASN A 459 2.61 14.99 24.35
N THR A 460 2.68 16.26 24.70
CA THR A 460 1.61 16.95 25.44
C THR A 460 1.11 18.15 24.64
N GLN A 461 -0.09 18.63 24.96
CA GLN A 461 -0.67 19.87 24.39
C GLN A 461 -0.71 19.85 22.85
N TYR A 462 -1.02 18.70 22.26
CA TYR A 462 -1.10 18.49 20.81
C TYR A 462 0.20 18.77 20.04
N ALA A 463 1.36 18.68 20.72
CA ALA A 463 2.66 18.78 20.09
C ALA A 463 3.02 17.50 19.33
N PHE A 464 3.84 17.65 18.28
CA PHE A 464 4.34 16.55 17.43
C PHE A 464 5.87 16.47 17.54
N ASN A 465 6.39 16.36 18.77
CA ASN A 465 7.81 16.17 18.97
C ASN A 465 8.21 14.73 18.65
N ASP A 466 9.32 14.58 17.96
CA ASP A 466 9.88 13.26 17.67
C ASP A 466 10.72 12.72 18.83
N THR A 467 10.95 11.39 18.83
CA THR A 467 11.90 10.76 19.75
C THR A 467 13.33 11.09 19.34
N ALA A 468 14.26 11.03 20.27
CA ALA A 468 15.68 11.32 20.04
C ALA A 468 16.38 10.21 19.25
N GLY A 469 16.06 10.06 17.96
CA GLY A 469 16.68 9.08 17.09
C GLY A 469 15.90 7.77 16.95
N ALA A 470 16.46 6.82 16.23
CA ALA A 470 15.92 5.47 16.05
C ALA A 470 16.64 4.49 16.99
N PRO A 471 15.94 3.54 17.62
CA PRO A 471 16.57 2.55 18.48
C PRO A 471 17.51 1.63 17.67
N ALA A 472 18.63 1.25 18.25
CA ALA A 472 19.46 0.17 17.73
C ALA A 472 18.81 -1.17 18.10
N PHE A 473 18.77 -2.10 17.16
CA PHE A 473 18.29 -3.45 17.40
C PHE A 473 19.33 -4.44 16.86
N SER A 474 19.57 -5.49 17.61
CA SER A 474 20.37 -6.65 17.20
C SER A 474 19.52 -7.87 17.41
N ASP A 475 19.39 -8.69 16.37
CA ASP A 475 18.72 -9.97 16.46
C ASP A 475 19.44 -10.84 17.51
N PRO A 476 18.74 -11.37 18.51
CA PRO A 476 19.33 -12.29 19.49
C PRO A 476 19.82 -13.60 18.85
N GLY A 477 19.50 -13.83 17.57
CA GLY A 477 19.81 -15.05 16.83
C GLY A 477 18.92 -16.23 17.23
N ALA A 478 18.28 -16.86 16.25
CA ALA A 478 17.61 -18.12 16.45
C ALA A 478 18.55 -19.27 16.15
N SER A 479 18.57 -20.27 17.02
CA SER A 479 19.23 -21.52 16.72
C SER A 479 18.43 -22.30 15.67
N VAL A 480 19.11 -22.76 14.63
CA VAL A 480 18.48 -23.57 13.58
C VAL A 480 18.38 -25.01 14.05
N TRP A 481 17.21 -25.65 13.82
CA TRP A 481 17.01 -27.06 14.14
C TRP A 481 18.06 -27.91 13.42
N GLY A 482 18.77 -28.79 14.17
CA GLY A 482 19.84 -29.64 13.64
C GLY A 482 21.26 -29.05 13.75
N SER A 483 21.42 -27.74 14.04
CA SER A 483 22.72 -27.11 14.29
C SER A 483 22.83 -26.47 15.68
N GLY A 484 21.72 -26.32 16.39
CA GLY A 484 21.70 -25.73 17.72
C GLY A 484 22.33 -26.66 18.77
N ILE A 485 23.24 -26.13 19.61
CA ILE A 485 23.87 -26.84 20.72
C ILE A 485 22.89 -26.86 21.91
N TRP A 486 22.62 -28.02 22.46
CA TRP A 486 21.81 -28.16 23.67
C TRP A 486 22.39 -27.29 24.81
N SER A 487 21.53 -26.62 25.56
CA SER A 487 21.85 -25.63 26.59
C SER A 487 22.35 -24.26 26.12
N GLN A 488 22.63 -24.08 24.83
CA GLN A 488 23.01 -22.79 24.24
C GLN A 488 22.01 -22.32 23.14
N ALA A 489 21.21 -23.24 22.63
CA ALA A 489 20.24 -22.96 21.58
C ALA A 489 19.13 -22.00 22.10
N VAL A 490 18.94 -20.91 21.40
CA VAL A 490 17.85 -19.95 21.63
C VAL A 490 16.73 -20.25 20.62
N TRP A 491 15.59 -20.72 21.11
CA TRP A 491 14.41 -20.91 20.30
C TRP A 491 13.57 -19.65 20.37
N LEU A 492 13.36 -19.01 19.22
CA LEU A 492 12.46 -17.87 19.16
C LEU A 492 11.02 -18.36 19.31
N THR A 493 10.38 -17.96 20.39
CA THR A 493 8.95 -18.19 20.64
C THR A 493 8.28 -16.84 20.85
N ASN A 494 7.04 -16.69 20.34
CA ASN A 494 6.29 -15.48 20.60
C ASN A 494 6.02 -15.32 22.10
N ASN A 495 6.57 -14.25 22.68
CA ASN A 495 6.44 -13.91 24.08
C ASN A 495 5.94 -12.47 24.25
N SER A 496 5.45 -12.19 25.44
CA SER A 496 5.15 -10.80 25.84
C SER A 496 6.42 -10.15 26.39
N TYR A 497 6.72 -8.96 25.90
CA TYR A 497 7.84 -8.12 26.34
C TYR A 497 7.34 -6.79 26.84
N GLU A 498 7.87 -6.35 27.96
CA GLU A 498 7.51 -5.09 28.58
C GLU A 498 8.71 -4.46 29.31
N GLY A 499 8.74 -3.15 29.39
CA GLY A 499 9.80 -2.43 30.11
C GLY A 499 9.35 -1.01 30.44
N TRP A 500 9.82 -0.50 31.57
CA TRP A 500 9.55 0.87 31.98
C TRP A 500 10.54 1.85 31.36
N PHE A 501 10.00 2.92 30.77
CA PHE A 501 10.75 4.03 30.18
C PHE A 501 10.43 5.31 30.97
N GLY A 502 11.46 6.07 31.31
CA GLY A 502 11.30 7.38 31.93
C GLY A 502 10.75 8.39 30.92
N THR A 503 9.71 9.11 31.31
CA THR A 503 9.16 10.22 30.54
C THR A 503 9.14 11.47 31.42
N ALA A 504 9.42 12.65 30.86
CA ALA A 504 9.45 13.91 31.60
C ALA A 504 8.54 14.92 30.92
N ALA A 505 7.25 14.60 30.84
CA ALA A 505 6.28 15.44 30.16
C ALA A 505 5.25 16.03 31.14
N LEU A 506 4.80 17.25 30.87
CA LEU A 506 3.82 17.98 31.66
C LEU A 506 2.73 18.53 30.73
N GLY A 507 1.46 18.22 31.01
CA GLY A 507 0.36 18.69 30.19
C GLY A 507 -1.01 18.20 30.65
N TYR A 508 -2.06 18.73 30.04
CA TYR A 508 -3.45 18.31 30.27
C TYR A 508 -3.81 17.06 29.46
N TYR A 509 -3.23 16.93 28.29
CA TYR A 509 -3.41 15.81 27.35
C TYR A 509 -2.05 15.19 27.07
N GLY A 510 -2.02 13.89 26.90
CA GLY A 510 -0.81 13.15 26.55
C GLY A 510 -1.05 12.19 25.39
N SER A 511 -0.04 12.03 24.55
CA SER A 511 0.00 11.09 23.42
C SER A 511 1.34 10.35 23.45
N LEU A 512 1.31 9.03 23.33
CA LEU A 512 2.52 8.23 23.20
C LEU A 512 3.09 8.39 21.78
N ARG A 513 4.33 8.85 21.69
CA ARG A 513 5.17 8.81 20.49
C ARG A 513 6.26 7.77 20.69
N MET A 514 6.36 6.80 19.80
CA MET A 514 7.31 5.69 19.91
C MET A 514 7.90 5.34 18.55
N LYS A 515 9.20 5.05 18.55
CA LYS A 515 9.93 4.38 17.48
C LYS A 515 10.38 3.01 17.99
N LEU A 516 10.24 2.00 17.16
CA LEU A 516 10.64 0.65 17.52
C LEU A 516 11.33 -0.07 16.36
N ARG A 517 12.25 -0.96 16.69
CA ARG A 517 12.82 -1.96 15.79
C ARG A 517 12.75 -3.33 16.43
N GLY A 518 12.48 -4.33 15.62
CA GLY A 518 12.35 -5.72 16.06
C GLY A 518 12.26 -6.66 14.86
N LEU A 519 12.08 -7.93 15.13
CA LEU A 519 11.77 -8.89 14.08
C LEU A 519 10.32 -8.72 13.60
N PRO A 520 10.01 -9.06 12.34
CA PRO A 520 8.64 -9.15 11.86
C PRO A 520 7.75 -10.02 12.74
N GLY A 521 6.48 -9.70 12.84
CA GLY A 521 5.56 -10.32 13.79
C GLY A 521 5.58 -9.69 15.19
N THR A 522 6.47 -8.71 15.42
CA THR A 522 6.43 -7.91 16.66
C THR A 522 5.23 -6.98 16.62
N SER A 523 4.32 -7.15 17.57
CA SER A 523 3.09 -6.37 17.72
C SER A 523 3.15 -5.50 18.97
N PHE A 524 2.77 -4.22 18.84
CA PHE A 524 2.51 -3.33 19.96
C PHE A 524 1.03 -3.46 20.35
N LEU A 525 0.76 -3.83 21.61
CA LEU A 525 -0.59 -4.13 22.11
C LEU A 525 -1.20 -2.97 22.90
N SER A 526 -0.43 -2.32 23.76
CA SER A 526 -0.84 -1.19 24.60
C SER A 526 0.35 -0.58 25.31
N ALA A 527 0.14 0.56 25.96
CA ALA A 527 1.12 1.11 26.91
C ALA A 527 0.44 1.52 28.21
N HIS A 528 1.06 1.19 29.33
CA HIS A 528 0.68 1.74 30.63
C HIS A 528 1.45 3.03 30.88
N VAL A 529 0.75 4.08 31.28
CA VAL A 529 1.35 5.37 31.58
C VAL A 529 1.08 5.74 33.03
N LEU A 530 2.14 6.08 33.76
CA LEU A 530 2.04 6.61 35.12
C LEU A 530 2.07 8.14 35.09
N SER A 531 1.05 8.75 35.67
CA SER A 531 0.96 10.19 35.80
C SER A 531 0.66 10.61 37.25
N GLU A 532 1.26 11.72 37.64
CA GLU A 532 0.96 12.42 38.89
C GLU A 532 -0.01 13.55 38.59
N MET A 533 -1.13 13.61 39.30
CA MET A 533 -2.13 14.67 39.13
C MET A 533 -1.70 15.93 39.89
N GLY A 534 -1.62 17.06 39.18
CA GLY A 534 -1.46 18.39 39.76
C GLY A 534 -2.78 18.93 40.29
N GLY A 535 -2.70 20.08 41.00
CA GLY A 535 -3.89 20.82 41.42
C GLY A 535 -4.68 21.34 40.21
N VAL A 536 -5.98 21.52 40.39
CA VAL A 536 -6.83 22.28 39.43
C VAL A 536 -6.37 23.75 39.54
N MET A 537 -6.00 24.36 38.41
CA MET A 537 -5.75 25.79 38.34
C MET A 537 -7.06 26.55 38.31
#